data_c717b5b4266ed44405c4c0d014b0b643
#
_entry.id   c717b5b4266ed44405c4c0d014b0b643
#
_cell.length_a   1.000
_cell.length_b   1.000
_cell.length_c   1.000
_cell.angle_alpha   90.00
_cell.angle_beta   90.00
_cell.angle_gamma   90.00
#
_symmetry.space_group_name_H-M   'P 1'
#
loop_
_entity.id
_entity.type
_entity.pdbx_description
1 polymer ?
#
loop_
_entity_poly.entity_id
_entity_poly.type
_entity_poly.pdbx_seq_one_letter_code
_entity_poly.pdbx_strand_id
1 'polypeptide(L)'
;MKFNKLGGMYTLVFSIFTTLRGAANTPYTIRHFSNNPILIRKVASYGGVITMAGSMIVSILFPIVMSKLATSAGGWRTTVAIFVLPLLLISLLRFFFCKEDPSVDGGDEQFQPVRLNEIFSMFRRNKYVWLYAIIMLCYNISTSLAVTTYYFKYIIGNTAMMSVTSIFSIVLLPLMLVFPWIMKKIGGMSKMVGAFACIGIVGYIIVFVSGANLTGVLLGGVLGGLAGLPLAYYGVLFIMNCCTYNEMIGLPRMDGSAGILANFMGKCGGAMGSFITGILLSVGGYIAAEGTVDQPASALMMIRIDYALVPAVLMIVIAACSFGFMKLEKQIPAWEAAQKAKAEAAPAENA
;
A
#
# COMPACT_ATOMS: atom_id res chain seq x y z
N MET A 1 27.47 14.58 -13.54
CA MET A 1 26.41 14.90 -12.56
C MET A 1 27.00 14.77 -11.15
N LYS A 2 27.33 15.88 -10.49
CA LYS A 2 27.82 15.84 -9.11
C LYS A 2 26.62 15.50 -8.20
N PHE A 3 26.55 14.29 -7.72
CA PHE A 3 25.58 13.90 -6.69
C PHE A 3 25.77 14.83 -5.49
N ASN A 4 24.76 15.63 -5.20
CA ASN A 4 24.82 16.54 -4.07
C ASN A 4 24.74 15.69 -2.79
N LYS A 5 25.89 15.42 -2.15
CA LYS A 5 26.02 14.59 -0.94
C LYS A 5 25.03 15.01 0.16
N LEU A 6 24.75 16.32 0.26
CA LEU A 6 23.75 16.84 1.19
C LEU A 6 22.34 16.34 0.87
N GLY A 7 21.92 16.38 -0.39
CA GLY A 7 20.59 15.90 -0.81
C GLY A 7 20.39 14.41 -0.53
N GLY A 8 21.42 13.58 -0.77
CA GLY A 8 21.40 12.16 -0.42
C GLY A 8 21.24 11.91 1.08
N MET A 9 21.93 12.70 1.92
CA MET A 9 21.83 12.59 3.37
C MET A 9 20.43 12.98 3.88
N TYR A 10 19.83 14.06 3.37
CA TYR A 10 18.46 14.44 3.71
C TYR A 10 17.44 13.37 3.34
N THR A 11 17.57 12.79 2.14
CA THR A 11 16.68 11.70 1.68
C THR A 11 16.81 10.46 2.57
N LEU A 12 18.03 10.12 3.00
CA LEU A 12 18.28 9.00 3.89
C LEU A 12 17.67 9.23 5.28
N VAL A 13 17.91 10.39 5.88
CA VAL A 13 17.31 10.77 7.19
C VAL A 13 15.78 10.75 7.11
N PHE A 14 15.19 11.37 6.08
CA PHE A 14 13.76 11.35 5.87
C PHE A 14 13.21 9.92 5.73
N SER A 15 13.89 9.04 4.99
CA SER A 15 13.50 7.65 4.82
C SER A 15 13.54 6.85 6.13
N ILE A 16 14.54 7.10 6.99
CA ILE A 16 14.64 6.48 8.31
C ILE A 16 13.43 6.88 9.16
N PHE A 17 13.15 8.19 9.31
CA PHE A 17 12.03 8.65 10.12
C PHE A 17 10.67 8.20 9.59
N THR A 18 10.47 8.19 8.27
CA THR A 18 9.22 7.68 7.69
C THR A 18 9.04 6.18 7.92
N THR A 19 10.14 5.41 7.92
CA THR A 19 10.10 3.96 8.20
C THR A 19 9.79 3.71 9.66
N LEU A 20 10.42 4.43 10.60
CA LEU A 20 10.14 4.34 12.04
C LEU A 20 8.68 4.69 12.34
N ARG A 21 8.17 5.79 11.75
CA ARG A 21 6.75 6.15 11.87
C ARG A 21 5.83 5.07 11.32
N GLY A 22 6.18 4.48 10.19
CA GLY A 22 5.42 3.39 9.58
C GLY A 22 5.37 2.14 10.45
N ALA A 23 6.49 1.77 11.06
CA ALA A 23 6.57 0.63 11.97
C ALA A 23 5.71 0.83 13.23
N ALA A 24 5.70 2.04 13.80
CA ALA A 24 4.90 2.36 14.98
C ALA A 24 3.39 2.50 14.68
N ASN A 25 3.01 2.79 13.43
CA ASN A 25 1.61 3.09 13.10
C ASN A 25 0.65 1.91 13.27
N THR A 26 1.08 0.69 12.96
CA THR A 26 0.24 -0.51 13.07
C THR A 26 -0.07 -0.88 14.52
N PRO A 27 0.92 -1.06 15.41
CA PRO A 27 0.64 -1.36 16.82
C PRO A 27 -0.15 -0.23 17.48
N TYR A 28 0.16 1.03 17.18
CA TYR A 28 -0.60 2.16 17.66
C TYR A 28 -2.08 2.09 17.27
N THR A 29 -2.38 1.77 16.01
CA THR A 29 -3.77 1.66 15.54
C THR A 29 -4.51 0.52 16.23
N ILE A 30 -3.85 -0.63 16.43
CA ILE A 30 -4.42 -1.78 17.12
C ILE A 30 -4.74 -1.45 18.58
N ARG A 31 -3.82 -0.82 19.30
CA ARG A 31 -3.98 -0.41 20.70
C ARG A 31 -5.06 0.66 20.88
N HIS A 32 -5.05 1.70 20.03
CA HIS A 32 -6.03 2.78 20.13
C HIS A 32 -7.48 2.31 19.95
N PHE A 33 -7.70 1.26 19.14
CA PHE A 33 -9.03 0.68 18.92
C PHE A 33 -9.26 -0.63 19.66
N SER A 34 -8.51 -0.87 20.75
CA SER A 34 -8.68 -2.03 21.64
C SER A 34 -8.78 -3.35 20.88
N ASN A 35 -7.95 -3.51 19.84
CA ASN A 35 -7.91 -4.70 18.97
C ASN A 35 -9.28 -5.07 18.33
N ASN A 36 -10.18 -4.11 18.17
CA ASN A 36 -11.51 -4.35 17.61
C ASN A 36 -11.48 -4.31 16.07
N PRO A 37 -11.63 -5.47 15.38
CA PRO A 37 -11.51 -5.54 13.92
C PRO A 37 -12.62 -4.77 13.19
N ILE A 38 -13.79 -4.56 13.82
CA ILE A 38 -14.91 -3.81 13.22
C ILE A 38 -14.57 -2.32 13.19
N LEU A 39 -14.05 -1.78 14.30
CA LEU A 39 -13.63 -0.38 14.40
C LEU A 39 -12.44 -0.11 13.49
N ILE A 40 -11.43 -0.98 13.47
CA ILE A 40 -10.26 -0.87 12.60
C ILE A 40 -10.65 -0.86 11.13
N ARG A 41 -11.62 -1.70 10.71
CA ARG A 41 -12.15 -1.68 9.33
C ARG A 41 -12.84 -0.35 8.98
N LYS A 42 -13.67 0.17 9.89
CA LYS A 42 -14.34 1.47 9.68
C LYS A 42 -13.33 2.59 9.57
N VAL A 43 -12.35 2.64 10.48
CA VAL A 43 -11.29 3.66 10.46
C VAL A 43 -10.42 3.56 9.22
N ALA A 44 -10.05 2.36 8.79
CA ALA A 44 -9.32 2.15 7.54
C ALA A 44 -10.12 2.66 6.33
N SER A 45 -11.45 2.44 6.30
CA SER A 45 -12.32 2.94 5.23
C SER A 45 -12.38 4.47 5.21
N TYR A 46 -12.74 5.11 6.32
CA TYR A 46 -12.82 6.58 6.40
C TYR A 46 -11.44 7.24 6.20
N GLY A 47 -10.40 6.69 6.84
CA GLY A 47 -9.03 7.15 6.68
C GLY A 47 -8.55 7.03 5.24
N GLY A 48 -8.93 5.97 4.55
CA GLY A 48 -8.65 5.78 3.13
C GLY A 48 -9.28 6.85 2.25
N VAL A 49 -10.57 7.16 2.48
CA VAL A 49 -11.28 8.24 1.75
C VAL A 49 -10.59 9.59 2.00
N ILE A 50 -10.30 9.92 3.25
CA ILE A 50 -9.65 11.19 3.61
C ILE A 50 -8.25 11.26 2.97
N THR A 51 -7.47 10.19 3.03
CA THR A 51 -6.12 10.14 2.43
C THR A 51 -6.18 10.29 0.92
N MET A 52 -7.10 9.58 0.27
CA MET A 52 -7.27 9.67 -1.18
C MET A 52 -7.74 11.07 -1.60
N ALA A 53 -8.74 11.62 -0.93
CA ALA A 53 -9.22 12.98 -1.19
C ALA A 53 -8.11 14.02 -0.98
N GLY A 54 -7.34 13.92 0.11
CA GLY A 54 -6.19 14.78 0.38
C GLY A 54 -5.12 14.68 -0.69
N SER A 55 -4.78 13.47 -1.13
CA SER A 55 -3.81 13.25 -2.21
C SER A 55 -4.28 13.86 -3.53
N MET A 56 -5.57 13.79 -3.83
CA MET A 56 -6.15 14.40 -5.03
C MET A 56 -6.10 15.93 -4.98
N ILE A 57 -6.49 16.52 -3.84
CA ILE A 57 -6.39 17.97 -3.62
C ILE A 57 -4.96 18.44 -3.87
N VAL A 58 -3.98 17.77 -3.27
CA VAL A 58 -2.56 18.10 -3.46
C VAL A 58 -2.14 17.92 -4.92
N SER A 59 -2.54 16.82 -5.57
CA SER A 59 -2.18 16.52 -6.97
C SER A 59 -2.75 17.55 -7.95
N ILE A 60 -3.89 18.19 -7.65
CA ILE A 60 -4.49 19.23 -8.46
C ILE A 60 -3.88 20.61 -8.13
N LEU A 61 -3.79 20.95 -6.84
CA LEU A 61 -3.36 22.28 -6.43
C LEU A 61 -1.85 22.49 -6.56
N PHE A 62 -1.03 21.47 -6.33
CA PHE A 62 0.43 21.60 -6.35
C PHE A 62 0.97 22.11 -7.69
N PRO A 63 0.59 21.57 -8.86
CA PRO A 63 1.05 22.09 -10.16
C PRO A 63 0.58 23.55 -10.42
N ILE A 64 -0.61 23.91 -9.97
CA ILE A 64 -1.17 25.27 -10.12
C ILE A 64 -0.36 26.29 -9.29
N VAL A 65 -0.09 25.95 -8.04
CA VAL A 65 0.70 26.80 -7.13
C VAL A 65 2.16 26.86 -7.61
N MET A 66 2.72 25.72 -8.01
CA MET A 66 4.07 25.62 -8.55
C MET A 66 4.27 26.51 -9.78
N SER A 67 3.34 26.49 -10.73
CA SER A 67 3.45 27.29 -11.97
C SER A 67 3.43 28.80 -11.71
N LYS A 68 2.79 29.23 -10.64
CA LYS A 68 2.68 30.66 -10.26
C LYS A 68 3.79 31.15 -9.34
N LEU A 69 4.22 30.32 -8.39
CA LEU A 69 5.12 30.75 -7.32
C LEU A 69 6.55 30.20 -7.46
N ALA A 70 6.74 29.02 -8.06
CA ALA A 70 8.04 28.34 -8.09
C ALA A 70 8.98 28.83 -9.20
N THR A 71 8.99 30.12 -9.52
CA THR A 71 9.86 30.75 -10.52
C THR A 71 11.25 31.10 -10.00
N SER A 72 11.45 31.07 -8.67
CA SER A 72 12.72 31.35 -7.99
C SER A 72 12.95 30.39 -6.82
N ALA A 73 14.17 30.35 -6.30
CA ALA A 73 14.47 29.52 -5.11
C ALA A 73 13.64 29.89 -3.88
N GLY A 74 13.32 31.18 -3.71
CA GLY A 74 12.39 31.66 -2.68
C GLY A 74 10.95 31.20 -2.93
N GLY A 75 10.48 31.31 -4.18
CA GLY A 75 9.16 30.82 -4.60
C GLY A 75 8.98 29.33 -4.38
N TRP A 76 10.00 28.52 -4.62
CA TRP A 76 10.00 27.08 -4.31
C TRP A 76 9.83 26.80 -2.82
N ARG A 77 10.56 27.55 -1.94
CA ARG A 77 10.40 27.42 -0.48
C ARG A 77 8.98 27.74 -0.04
N THR A 78 8.39 28.83 -0.57
CA THR A 78 7.00 29.23 -0.29
C THR A 78 6.01 28.17 -0.77
N THR A 79 6.18 27.65 -1.98
CA THR A 79 5.34 26.58 -2.53
C THR A 79 5.34 25.35 -1.63
N VAL A 80 6.50 24.88 -1.23
CA VAL A 80 6.63 23.71 -0.32
C VAL A 80 6.00 24.01 1.05
N ALA A 81 6.24 25.21 1.60
CA ALA A 81 5.69 25.61 2.91
C ALA A 81 4.16 25.60 2.93
N ILE A 82 3.50 26.08 1.87
CA ILE A 82 2.03 26.11 1.74
C ILE A 82 1.43 24.70 1.93
N PHE A 83 2.09 23.65 1.43
CA PHE A 83 1.58 22.28 1.54
C PHE A 83 2.07 21.56 2.82
N VAL A 84 3.32 21.80 3.23
CA VAL A 84 3.92 21.08 4.36
C VAL A 84 3.44 21.60 5.72
N LEU A 85 3.30 22.92 5.90
CA LEU A 85 2.90 23.48 7.21
C LEU A 85 1.50 23.01 7.67
N PRO A 86 0.45 23.03 6.83
CA PRO A 86 -0.86 22.50 7.24
C PRO A 86 -0.80 21.01 7.58
N LEU A 87 -0.07 20.21 6.80
CA LEU A 87 0.06 18.78 7.05
C LEU A 87 0.81 18.51 8.36
N LEU A 88 1.81 19.32 8.68
CA LEU A 88 2.55 19.22 9.96
C LEU A 88 1.61 19.51 11.13
N LEU A 89 0.81 20.60 11.06
CA LEU A 89 -0.15 20.95 12.10
C LEU A 89 -1.19 19.82 12.30
N ILE A 90 -1.74 19.28 11.22
CA ILE A 90 -2.70 18.16 11.28
C ILE A 90 -2.05 16.91 11.90
N SER A 91 -0.78 16.64 11.57
CA SER A 91 -0.05 15.50 12.14
C SER A 91 0.17 15.64 13.65
N LEU A 92 0.34 16.86 14.16
CA LEU A 92 0.48 17.12 15.60
C LEU A 92 -0.85 16.90 16.35
N LEU A 93 -2.01 17.10 15.72
CA LEU A 93 -3.31 16.83 16.35
C LEU A 93 -3.41 15.37 16.81
N ARG A 94 -2.87 14.43 16.04
CA ARG A 94 -2.85 13.03 16.44
C ARG A 94 -2.11 12.79 17.75
N PHE A 95 -0.99 13.48 17.96
CA PHE A 95 -0.19 13.37 19.18
C PHE A 95 -0.96 13.87 20.42
N PHE A 96 -1.71 14.97 20.27
CA PHE A 96 -2.42 15.57 21.41
C PHE A 96 -3.75 14.89 21.73
N PHE A 97 -4.49 14.43 20.71
CA PHE A 97 -5.87 13.96 20.87
C PHE A 97 -6.04 12.45 20.87
N CYS A 98 -5.12 11.70 20.27
CA CYS A 98 -5.25 10.26 20.20
C CYS A 98 -4.32 9.60 21.24
N LYS A 99 -4.89 8.92 22.23
CA LYS A 99 -4.15 8.16 23.25
C LYS A 99 -4.27 6.67 22.98
N GLU A 100 -3.23 5.91 23.33
CA GLU A 100 -3.27 4.45 23.29
C GLU A 100 -4.08 3.92 24.50
N ASP A 101 -4.71 2.77 24.31
CA ASP A 101 -5.38 2.05 25.39
C ASP A 101 -4.38 1.06 26.01
N PRO A 102 -3.87 1.31 27.23
CA PRO A 102 -2.88 0.45 27.86
C PRO A 102 -3.44 -0.94 28.25
N SER A 103 -4.77 -1.08 28.32
CA SER A 103 -5.39 -2.36 28.70
C SER A 103 -5.24 -3.45 27.64
N VAL A 104 -4.94 -3.08 26.39
CA VAL A 104 -4.80 -4.04 25.26
C VAL A 104 -3.60 -4.97 25.43
N ASP A 105 -2.56 -4.53 26.12
CA ASP A 105 -1.33 -5.30 26.37
C ASP A 105 -1.26 -5.88 27.80
N GLY A 106 -2.35 -5.86 28.55
CA GLY A 106 -2.35 -6.34 29.94
C GLY A 106 -1.71 -5.40 30.96
N GLY A 107 -1.48 -4.14 30.57
CA GLY A 107 -0.80 -3.12 31.38
C GLY A 107 0.72 -3.17 31.30
N ASP A 108 1.37 -2.17 31.90
CA ASP A 108 2.85 -2.01 31.86
C ASP A 108 3.62 -3.17 32.51
N GLU A 109 2.99 -3.96 33.37
CA GLU A 109 3.62 -5.06 34.10
C GLU A 109 3.94 -6.28 33.22
N GLN A 110 3.36 -6.41 32.02
CA GLN A 110 3.56 -7.56 31.15
C GLN A 110 4.30 -7.25 29.81
N PHE A 111 4.80 -6.02 29.65
CA PHE A 111 5.56 -5.70 28.44
C PHE A 111 6.91 -6.43 28.45
N GLN A 112 6.95 -7.61 27.88
CA GLN A 112 8.20 -8.30 27.58
C GLN A 112 8.70 -7.85 26.20
N PRO A 113 9.91 -7.26 26.11
CA PRO A 113 10.47 -6.89 24.83
C PRO A 113 10.67 -8.14 23.97
N VAL A 114 10.09 -8.13 22.78
CA VAL A 114 10.19 -9.25 21.83
C VAL A 114 11.66 -9.48 21.48
N ARG A 115 12.16 -10.69 21.73
CA ARG A 115 13.54 -11.06 21.43
C ARG A 115 13.74 -11.29 19.94
N LEU A 116 14.89 -10.92 19.40
CA LEU A 116 15.19 -11.15 17.99
C LEU A 116 15.02 -12.62 17.56
N ASN A 117 15.34 -13.56 18.44
CA ASN A 117 15.14 -14.99 18.18
C ASN A 117 13.66 -15.36 17.98
N GLU A 118 12.75 -14.67 18.64
CA GLU A 118 11.31 -14.89 18.48
C GLU A 118 10.82 -14.37 17.13
N ILE A 119 11.36 -13.23 16.67
CA ILE A 119 11.08 -12.68 15.33
C ILE A 119 11.57 -13.65 14.25
N PHE A 120 12.78 -14.19 14.38
CA PHE A 120 13.28 -15.19 13.45
C PHE A 120 12.49 -16.51 13.51
N SER A 121 12.06 -16.93 14.69
CA SER A 121 11.18 -18.08 14.88
C SER A 121 9.83 -17.87 14.18
N MET A 122 9.25 -16.66 14.29
CA MET A 122 8.03 -16.28 13.56
C MET A 122 8.23 -16.38 12.06
N PHE A 123 9.30 -15.81 11.50
CA PHE A 123 9.57 -15.87 10.07
C PHE A 123 9.75 -17.32 9.57
N ARG A 124 10.31 -18.20 10.40
CA ARG A 124 10.50 -19.61 10.04
C ARG A 124 9.21 -20.43 10.13
N ARG A 125 8.35 -20.15 11.11
CA ARG A 125 7.16 -20.96 11.43
C ARG A 125 5.86 -20.42 10.88
N ASN A 126 5.73 -19.09 10.70
CA ASN A 126 4.53 -18.46 10.21
C ASN A 126 4.61 -18.21 8.69
N LYS A 127 4.05 -19.14 7.91
CA LYS A 127 4.01 -19.03 6.45
C LYS A 127 3.16 -17.84 5.95
N TYR A 128 2.19 -17.36 6.72
CA TYR A 128 1.30 -16.27 6.31
C TYR A 128 2.00 -14.91 6.33
N VAL A 129 3.02 -14.74 7.17
CA VAL A 129 3.88 -13.54 7.14
C VAL A 129 4.60 -13.43 5.80
N TRP A 130 5.04 -14.55 5.22
CA TRP A 130 5.66 -14.57 3.88
C TRP A 130 4.67 -14.31 2.76
N LEU A 131 3.46 -14.90 2.83
CA LEU A 131 2.42 -14.62 1.83
C LEU A 131 2.08 -13.13 1.81
N TYR A 132 1.93 -12.50 2.97
CA TYR A 132 1.67 -11.06 3.06
C TYR A 132 2.86 -10.23 2.58
N ALA A 133 4.08 -10.63 2.89
CA ALA A 133 5.30 -9.98 2.43
C ALA A 133 5.42 -10.00 0.90
N ILE A 134 5.07 -11.12 0.24
CA ILE A 134 5.04 -11.25 -1.23
C ILE A 134 3.93 -10.36 -1.81
N ILE A 135 2.75 -10.32 -1.21
CA ILE A 135 1.67 -9.43 -1.62
C ILE A 135 2.16 -7.97 -1.61
N MET A 136 2.80 -7.55 -0.51
CA MET A 136 3.31 -6.18 -0.37
C MET A 136 4.47 -5.87 -1.32
N LEU A 137 5.34 -6.85 -1.61
CA LEU A 137 6.38 -6.73 -2.63
C LEU A 137 5.75 -6.45 -4.00
N CYS A 138 4.86 -7.33 -4.46
CA CYS A 138 4.21 -7.21 -5.77
C CYS A 138 3.39 -5.91 -5.89
N TYR A 139 2.64 -5.56 -4.85
CA TYR A 139 1.88 -4.31 -4.81
C TYR A 139 2.78 -3.09 -4.97
N ASN A 140 3.89 -3.02 -4.20
CA ASN A 140 4.80 -1.88 -4.27
C ASN A 140 5.61 -1.86 -5.57
N ILE A 141 5.96 -2.99 -6.18
CA ILE A 141 6.52 -3.02 -7.53
C ILE A 141 5.52 -2.34 -8.49
N SER A 142 4.27 -2.80 -8.52
CA SER A 142 3.24 -2.31 -9.43
C SER A 142 2.98 -0.81 -9.30
N THR A 143 2.95 -0.28 -8.08
CA THR A 143 2.71 1.15 -7.82
C THR A 143 3.93 2.05 -8.06
N SER A 144 5.13 1.46 -8.12
CA SER A 144 6.41 2.19 -8.29
C SER A 144 7.01 2.07 -9.69
N LEU A 145 6.30 1.47 -10.64
CA LEU A 145 6.70 1.49 -12.05
C LEU A 145 6.70 2.93 -12.56
N ALA A 146 7.86 3.38 -13.05
CA ALA A 146 8.05 4.77 -13.48
C ALA A 146 7.65 5.00 -14.95
N VAL A 147 6.86 4.11 -15.54
CA VAL A 147 6.56 4.04 -16.97
C VAL A 147 5.42 4.97 -17.42
N THR A 148 4.58 5.45 -16.48
CA THR A 148 3.37 6.21 -16.81
C THR A 148 3.64 7.39 -17.75
N THR A 149 4.65 8.21 -17.44
CA THR A 149 5.01 9.37 -18.26
C THR A 149 5.43 8.95 -19.69
N TYR A 150 6.18 7.85 -19.82
CA TYR A 150 6.60 7.33 -21.13
C TYR A 150 5.41 6.83 -21.93
N TYR A 151 4.46 6.13 -21.28
CA TYR A 151 3.25 5.65 -21.94
C TYR A 151 2.40 6.80 -22.50
N PHE A 152 2.14 7.83 -21.69
CA PHE A 152 1.35 8.97 -22.15
C PHE A 152 2.09 9.84 -23.17
N LYS A 153 3.43 9.94 -23.09
CA LYS A 153 4.23 10.70 -24.03
C LYS A 153 4.32 10.00 -25.39
N TYR A 154 4.60 8.69 -25.43
CA TYR A 154 4.96 8.00 -26.66
C TYR A 154 3.87 7.09 -27.25
N ILE A 155 2.91 6.60 -26.43
CA ILE A 155 1.81 5.75 -26.90
C ILE A 155 0.54 6.60 -27.12
N ILE A 156 0.15 7.42 -26.14
CA ILE A 156 -1.03 8.29 -26.24
C ILE A 156 -0.70 9.57 -27.04
N GLY A 157 0.56 10.03 -27.01
CA GLY A 157 1.00 11.26 -27.68
C GLY A 157 0.66 12.55 -26.91
N ASN A 158 0.11 12.46 -25.68
CA ASN A 158 -0.26 13.63 -24.90
C ASN A 158 -0.10 13.38 -23.40
N THR A 159 0.91 13.98 -22.79
CA THR A 159 1.19 13.87 -21.36
C THR A 159 0.14 14.54 -20.47
N ALA A 160 -0.59 15.55 -20.97
CA ALA A 160 -1.66 16.20 -20.22
C ALA A 160 -2.82 15.23 -19.91
N MET A 161 -2.99 14.16 -20.69
CA MET A 161 -3.99 13.13 -20.44
C MET A 161 -3.73 12.32 -19.16
N MET A 162 -2.52 12.39 -18.58
CA MET A 162 -2.25 11.84 -17.24
C MET A 162 -3.15 12.47 -16.17
N SER A 163 -3.47 13.76 -16.29
CA SER A 163 -4.40 14.43 -15.37
C SER A 163 -5.82 13.87 -15.45
N VAL A 164 -6.23 13.44 -16.65
CA VAL A 164 -7.55 12.83 -16.86
C VAL A 164 -7.65 11.48 -16.12
N THR A 165 -6.59 10.69 -16.09
CA THR A 165 -6.58 9.42 -15.32
C THR A 165 -6.75 9.67 -13.82
N SER A 166 -6.17 10.75 -13.28
CA SER A 166 -6.32 11.14 -11.89
C SER A 166 -7.77 11.55 -11.58
N ILE A 167 -8.42 12.29 -12.49
CA ILE A 167 -9.83 12.67 -12.35
C ILE A 167 -10.74 11.43 -12.39
N PHE A 168 -10.49 10.48 -13.30
CA PHE A 168 -11.24 9.22 -13.34
C PHE A 168 -11.11 8.40 -12.06
N SER A 169 -9.99 8.52 -11.34
CA SER A 169 -9.80 7.87 -10.05
C SER A 169 -10.73 8.40 -8.94
N ILE A 170 -11.37 9.58 -9.13
CA ILE A 170 -12.41 10.11 -8.21
C ILE A 170 -13.57 9.13 -8.05
N VAL A 171 -13.91 8.40 -9.10
CA VAL A 171 -14.98 7.39 -9.07
C VAL A 171 -14.70 6.30 -8.03
N LEU A 172 -13.45 6.11 -7.65
CA LEU A 172 -13.03 5.11 -6.66
C LEU A 172 -13.29 5.55 -5.20
N LEU A 173 -13.45 6.85 -4.93
CA LEU A 173 -13.67 7.36 -3.57
C LEU A 173 -14.94 6.80 -2.90
N PRO A 174 -16.13 6.87 -3.52
CA PRO A 174 -17.35 6.34 -2.91
C PRO A 174 -17.26 4.83 -2.64
N LEU A 175 -16.54 4.10 -3.49
CA LEU A 175 -16.39 2.65 -3.34
C LEU A 175 -15.67 2.26 -2.05
N MET A 176 -14.74 3.10 -1.58
CA MET A 176 -14.04 2.83 -0.31
C MET A 176 -14.98 2.83 0.89
N LEU A 177 -16.04 3.65 0.87
CA LEU A 177 -17.05 3.65 1.93
C LEU A 177 -17.87 2.35 1.95
N VAL A 178 -18.00 1.70 0.80
CA VAL A 178 -18.76 0.46 0.64
C VAL A 178 -17.90 -0.78 0.94
N PHE A 179 -16.56 -0.64 0.98
CA PHE A 179 -15.64 -1.76 1.22
C PHE A 179 -15.94 -2.59 2.47
N PRO A 180 -16.26 -2.02 3.65
CA PRO A 180 -16.58 -2.84 4.82
C PRO A 180 -17.79 -3.75 4.58
N TRP A 181 -18.80 -3.27 3.83
CA TRP A 181 -19.97 -4.05 3.45
C TRP A 181 -19.61 -5.14 2.41
N ILE A 182 -18.80 -4.77 1.39
CA ILE A 182 -18.30 -5.73 0.39
C ILE A 182 -17.51 -6.85 1.06
N MET A 183 -16.59 -6.50 1.97
CA MET A 183 -15.77 -7.45 2.71
C MET A 183 -16.62 -8.42 3.52
N LYS A 184 -17.69 -7.93 4.20
CA LYS A 184 -18.62 -8.76 4.93
C LYS A 184 -19.40 -9.71 4.00
N LYS A 185 -19.85 -9.22 2.85
CA LYS A 185 -20.63 -10.02 1.87
C LYS A 185 -19.78 -11.08 1.17
N ILE A 186 -18.53 -10.76 0.82
CA ILE A 186 -17.60 -11.69 0.16
C ILE A 186 -17.04 -12.72 1.16
N GLY A 187 -17.04 -12.39 2.45
CA GLY A 187 -16.64 -13.30 3.54
C GLY A 187 -15.14 -13.26 3.88
N GLY A 188 -14.54 -12.07 3.85
CA GLY A 188 -13.20 -11.83 4.38
C GLY A 188 -12.33 -10.93 3.52
N MET A 189 -11.23 -10.46 4.12
CA MET A 189 -10.26 -9.56 3.48
C MET A 189 -9.53 -10.25 2.34
N SER A 190 -9.05 -11.48 2.56
CA SER A 190 -8.28 -12.22 1.56
C SER A 190 -9.09 -12.51 0.30
N LYS A 191 -10.37 -12.86 0.45
CA LYS A 191 -11.27 -13.05 -0.69
C LYS A 191 -11.49 -11.75 -1.45
N MET A 192 -11.65 -10.64 -0.73
CA MET A 192 -11.82 -9.33 -1.35
C MET A 192 -10.58 -8.95 -2.15
N VAL A 193 -9.38 -9.04 -1.57
CA VAL A 193 -8.13 -8.75 -2.28
C VAL A 193 -7.95 -9.65 -3.51
N GLY A 194 -8.22 -10.96 -3.37
CA GLY A 194 -8.12 -11.89 -4.49
C GLY A 194 -9.12 -11.56 -5.63
N ALA A 195 -10.38 -11.26 -5.31
CA ALA A 195 -11.39 -10.86 -6.28
C ALA A 195 -11.03 -9.56 -7.00
N PHE A 196 -10.58 -8.54 -6.25
CA PHE A 196 -10.16 -7.27 -6.82
C PHE A 196 -8.88 -7.39 -7.64
N ALA A 197 -7.94 -8.27 -7.27
CA ALA A 197 -6.77 -8.58 -8.07
C ALA A 197 -7.18 -9.22 -9.42
N CYS A 198 -8.15 -10.12 -9.43
CA CYS A 198 -8.70 -10.68 -10.69
C CYS A 198 -9.35 -9.60 -11.57
N ILE A 199 -10.09 -8.65 -10.99
CA ILE A 199 -10.61 -7.48 -11.71
C ILE A 199 -9.47 -6.64 -12.27
N GLY A 200 -8.41 -6.44 -11.50
CA GLY A 200 -7.21 -5.71 -11.94
C GLY A 200 -6.51 -6.38 -13.11
N ILE A 201 -6.40 -7.70 -13.14
CA ILE A 201 -5.83 -8.45 -14.27
C ILE A 201 -6.61 -8.13 -15.54
N VAL A 202 -7.93 -8.19 -15.49
CA VAL A 202 -8.80 -7.83 -16.62
C VAL A 202 -8.57 -6.38 -17.04
N GLY A 203 -8.50 -5.46 -16.06
CA GLY A 203 -8.22 -4.04 -16.32
C GLY A 203 -6.90 -3.82 -17.06
N TYR A 204 -5.82 -4.43 -16.61
CA TYR A 204 -4.52 -4.30 -17.25
C TYR A 204 -4.45 -4.97 -18.62
N ILE A 205 -5.17 -6.07 -18.84
CA ILE A 205 -5.30 -6.68 -20.18
C ILE A 205 -6.04 -5.71 -21.13
N ILE A 206 -7.11 -5.06 -20.66
CA ILE A 206 -7.83 -4.04 -21.44
C ILE A 206 -6.87 -2.91 -21.81
N VAL A 207 -6.08 -2.39 -20.87
CA VAL A 207 -5.06 -1.36 -21.15
C VAL A 207 -4.09 -1.81 -22.23
N PHE A 208 -3.58 -3.05 -22.13
CA PHE A 208 -2.62 -3.59 -23.11
C PHE A 208 -3.21 -3.67 -24.52
N VAL A 209 -4.44 -4.17 -24.65
CA VAL A 209 -5.12 -4.32 -25.94
C VAL A 209 -5.51 -2.96 -26.52
N SER A 210 -5.91 -2.01 -25.66
CA SER A 210 -6.35 -0.66 -26.08
C SER A 210 -5.23 0.16 -26.75
N GLY A 211 -3.97 -0.07 -26.39
CA GLY A 211 -2.82 0.66 -26.96
C GLY A 211 -2.98 2.17 -26.81
N ALA A 212 -3.16 2.89 -27.93
CA ALA A 212 -3.33 4.34 -27.96
C ALA A 212 -4.78 4.81 -27.67
N ASN A 213 -5.75 3.90 -27.57
CA ASN A 213 -7.14 4.27 -27.32
C ASN A 213 -7.33 4.72 -25.87
N LEU A 214 -7.45 6.02 -25.67
CA LEU A 214 -7.55 6.65 -24.35
C LEU A 214 -8.73 6.10 -23.52
N THR A 215 -9.91 5.88 -24.14
CA THR A 215 -11.08 5.38 -23.43
C THR A 215 -10.81 4.01 -22.81
N GLY A 216 -10.22 3.09 -23.57
CA GLY A 216 -9.87 1.77 -23.05
C GLY A 216 -8.79 1.83 -21.97
N VAL A 217 -7.82 2.75 -22.09
CA VAL A 217 -6.78 2.98 -21.08
C VAL A 217 -7.38 3.53 -19.78
N LEU A 218 -8.35 4.45 -19.87
CA LEU A 218 -9.04 4.99 -18.70
C LEU A 218 -9.88 3.92 -18.01
N LEU A 219 -10.69 3.17 -18.75
CA LEU A 219 -11.53 2.10 -18.18
C LEU A 219 -10.67 1.00 -17.54
N GLY A 220 -9.67 0.53 -18.26
CA GLY A 220 -8.75 -0.48 -17.73
C GLY A 220 -7.93 0.03 -16.55
N GLY A 221 -7.52 1.31 -16.57
CA GLY A 221 -6.82 1.98 -15.47
C GLY A 221 -7.65 2.07 -14.20
N VAL A 222 -8.97 2.37 -14.30
CA VAL A 222 -9.88 2.34 -13.15
C VAL A 222 -9.98 0.93 -12.56
N LEU A 223 -10.14 -0.11 -13.40
CA LEU A 223 -10.19 -1.50 -12.95
C LEU A 223 -8.87 -1.93 -12.29
N GLY A 224 -7.73 -1.52 -12.86
CA GLY A 224 -6.41 -1.76 -12.28
C GLY A 224 -6.23 -1.04 -10.94
N GLY A 225 -6.67 0.22 -10.85
CA GLY A 225 -6.65 1.01 -9.61
C GLY A 225 -7.49 0.40 -8.50
N LEU A 226 -8.66 -0.16 -8.84
CA LEU A 226 -9.51 -0.91 -7.90
C LEU A 226 -8.75 -2.03 -7.18
N ALA A 227 -7.90 -2.76 -7.89
CA ALA A 227 -7.16 -3.89 -7.34
C ALA A 227 -6.21 -3.49 -6.20
N GLY A 228 -5.65 -2.28 -6.26
CA GLY A 228 -4.72 -1.77 -5.25
C GLY A 228 -5.37 -1.24 -3.98
N LEU A 229 -6.62 -0.76 -4.04
CA LEU A 229 -7.29 -0.08 -2.93
C LEU A 229 -7.39 -0.93 -1.65
N PRO A 230 -7.81 -2.20 -1.68
CA PRO A 230 -7.88 -3.02 -0.47
C PRO A 230 -6.50 -3.15 0.21
N LEU A 231 -5.43 -3.30 -0.56
CA LEU A 231 -4.08 -3.44 -0.02
C LEU A 231 -3.55 -2.13 0.56
N ALA A 232 -3.84 -1.01 -0.08
CA ALA A 232 -3.41 0.31 0.37
C ALA A 232 -3.95 0.67 1.76
N TYR A 233 -5.19 0.29 2.07
CA TYR A 233 -5.90 0.80 3.24
C TYR A 233 -6.23 -0.25 4.30
N TYR A 234 -6.35 -1.52 3.91
CA TYR A 234 -6.73 -2.60 4.82
C TYR A 234 -5.60 -3.57 5.16
N GLY A 235 -4.36 -3.26 4.78
CA GLY A 235 -3.19 -4.12 5.04
C GLY A 235 -3.01 -4.51 6.50
N VAL A 236 -3.44 -3.66 7.45
CA VAL A 236 -3.43 -3.94 8.88
C VAL A 236 -4.20 -5.22 9.26
N LEU A 237 -5.26 -5.56 8.53
CA LEU A 237 -6.04 -6.79 8.79
C LEU A 237 -5.24 -8.06 8.45
N PHE A 238 -4.37 -8.02 7.46
CA PHE A 238 -3.44 -9.13 7.19
C PHE A 238 -2.45 -9.32 8.33
N ILE A 239 -1.93 -8.21 8.88
CA ILE A 239 -1.02 -8.27 10.03
C ILE A 239 -1.73 -8.88 11.23
N MET A 240 -2.96 -8.45 11.55
CA MET A 240 -3.77 -9.04 12.61
C MET A 240 -3.98 -10.55 12.43
N ASN A 241 -4.30 -10.99 11.22
CA ASN A 241 -4.45 -12.42 10.91
C ASN A 241 -3.13 -13.19 11.10
N CYS A 242 -1.99 -12.59 10.74
CA CYS A 242 -0.68 -13.19 10.99
C CYS A 242 -0.38 -13.31 12.49
N CYS A 243 -0.76 -12.32 13.29
CA CYS A 243 -0.60 -12.33 14.74
C CYS A 243 -1.48 -13.38 15.40
N THR A 244 -2.74 -13.51 14.99
CA THR A 244 -3.64 -14.57 15.46
C THR A 244 -3.08 -15.96 15.09
N TYR A 245 -2.49 -16.12 13.90
CA TYR A 245 -1.85 -17.38 13.55
C TYR A 245 -0.60 -17.67 14.40
N ASN A 246 0.16 -16.66 14.82
CA ASN A 246 1.24 -16.86 15.79
C ASN A 246 0.71 -17.51 17.07
N GLU A 247 -0.38 -16.99 17.63
CA GLU A 247 -1.02 -17.56 18.84
C GLU A 247 -1.51 -18.98 18.59
N MET A 248 -2.09 -19.27 17.40
CA MET A 248 -2.53 -20.62 17.05
C MET A 248 -1.39 -21.66 17.00
N ILE A 249 -0.15 -21.23 16.72
CA ILE A 249 1.03 -22.11 16.66
C ILE A 249 1.90 -22.03 17.93
N GLY A 250 1.39 -21.39 19.00
CA GLY A 250 2.08 -21.26 20.29
C GLY A 250 3.24 -20.28 20.29
N LEU A 251 3.21 -19.27 19.41
CA LEU A 251 4.12 -18.13 19.45
C LEU A 251 3.42 -16.91 20.07
N PRO A 252 4.16 -15.96 20.67
CA PRO A 252 3.59 -14.72 21.13
C PRO A 252 2.96 -13.93 19.96
N ARG A 253 1.98 -13.09 20.26
CA ARG A 253 1.18 -12.35 19.26
C ARG A 253 2.02 -11.44 18.36
N MET A 254 2.95 -10.68 18.88
CA MET A 254 3.94 -9.84 18.19
C MET A 254 3.36 -8.87 17.15
N ASP A 255 2.33 -8.08 17.48
CA ASP A 255 1.66 -7.14 16.56
C ASP A 255 2.62 -6.14 15.90
N GLY A 256 3.62 -5.65 16.64
CA GLY A 256 4.64 -4.74 16.11
C GLY A 256 5.61 -5.39 15.12
N SER A 257 5.91 -6.68 15.31
CA SER A 257 6.92 -7.38 14.52
C SER A 257 6.36 -8.09 13.28
N ALA A 258 5.09 -8.48 13.29
CA ALA A 258 4.48 -9.23 12.19
C ALA A 258 4.43 -8.44 10.85
N GLY A 259 4.43 -7.10 10.93
CA GLY A 259 4.48 -6.23 9.76
C GLY A 259 5.89 -5.93 9.23
N ILE A 260 6.96 -6.26 9.97
CA ILE A 260 8.33 -5.86 9.61
C ILE A 260 8.73 -6.42 8.25
N LEU A 261 8.52 -7.73 8.03
CA LEU A 261 8.89 -8.38 6.78
C LEU A 261 8.12 -7.80 5.59
N ALA A 262 6.82 -7.57 5.75
CA ALA A 262 5.97 -6.98 4.72
C ALA A 262 6.39 -5.54 4.39
N ASN A 263 6.73 -4.73 5.40
CA ASN A 263 7.24 -3.37 5.21
C ASN A 263 8.60 -3.36 4.50
N PHE A 264 9.51 -4.28 4.88
CA PHE A 264 10.80 -4.44 4.21
C PHE A 264 10.63 -4.84 2.74
N MET A 265 9.82 -5.87 2.47
CA MET A 265 9.52 -6.32 1.11
C MET A 265 8.80 -5.23 0.29
N GLY A 266 7.96 -4.42 0.91
CA GLY A 266 7.35 -3.25 0.27
C GLY A 266 8.39 -2.20 -0.17
N LYS A 267 9.41 -1.93 0.66
CA LYS A 267 10.51 -1.03 0.28
C LYS A 267 11.37 -1.61 -0.85
N CYS A 268 11.66 -2.91 -0.80
CA CYS A 268 12.32 -3.61 -1.90
C CYS A 268 11.49 -3.51 -3.18
N GLY A 269 10.17 -3.74 -3.10
CA GLY A 269 9.25 -3.61 -4.23
C GLY A 269 9.26 -2.23 -4.86
N GLY A 270 9.26 -1.17 -4.02
CA GLY A 270 9.37 0.21 -4.51
C GLY A 270 10.64 0.48 -5.31
N ALA A 271 11.78 -0.03 -4.85
CA ALA A 271 13.05 0.08 -5.58
C ALA A 271 13.04 -0.76 -6.88
N MET A 272 12.51 -1.99 -6.81
CA MET A 272 12.43 -2.90 -7.95
C MET A 272 11.52 -2.35 -9.06
N GLY A 273 10.42 -1.66 -8.73
CA GLY A 273 9.51 -1.10 -9.73
C GLY A 273 10.23 -0.16 -10.70
N SER A 274 10.94 0.84 -10.17
CA SER A 274 11.73 1.77 -11.01
C SER A 274 12.86 1.08 -11.75
N PHE A 275 13.48 0.06 -11.15
CA PHE A 275 14.56 -0.71 -11.78
C PHE A 275 14.03 -1.56 -12.94
N ILE A 276 12.88 -2.21 -12.80
CA ILE A 276 12.22 -2.97 -13.89
C ILE A 276 11.92 -2.07 -15.08
N THR A 277 11.35 -0.86 -14.85
CA THR A 277 11.12 0.12 -15.91
C THR A 277 12.44 0.46 -16.63
N GLY A 278 13.53 0.71 -15.88
CA GLY A 278 14.83 1.01 -16.47
C GLY A 278 15.37 -0.13 -17.35
N ILE A 279 15.26 -1.38 -16.91
CA ILE A 279 15.67 -2.56 -17.68
C ILE A 279 14.84 -2.68 -18.96
N LEU A 280 13.51 -2.60 -18.86
CA LEU A 280 12.63 -2.78 -20.02
C LEU A 280 12.85 -1.69 -21.07
N LEU A 281 13.03 -0.43 -20.66
CA LEU A 281 13.38 0.65 -21.56
C LEU A 281 14.73 0.41 -22.24
N SER A 282 15.74 -0.04 -21.47
CA SER A 282 17.08 -0.35 -22.03
C SER A 282 17.04 -1.50 -23.04
N VAL A 283 16.35 -2.60 -22.70
CA VAL A 283 16.20 -3.78 -23.60
C VAL A 283 15.41 -3.41 -24.85
N GLY A 284 14.41 -2.50 -24.71
CA GLY A 284 13.64 -1.98 -25.84
C GLY A 284 14.43 -1.05 -26.77
N GLY A 285 15.62 -0.63 -26.36
CA GLY A 285 16.42 0.33 -27.13
C GLY A 285 15.87 1.74 -27.09
N TYR A 286 15.33 2.15 -25.90
CA TYR A 286 14.80 3.50 -25.70
C TYR A 286 15.87 4.56 -25.91
N ILE A 287 15.57 5.56 -26.75
CA ILE A 287 16.47 6.68 -27.08
C ILE A 287 16.15 7.85 -26.15
N ALA A 288 17.07 8.14 -25.22
CA ALA A 288 16.97 9.31 -24.35
C ALA A 288 17.46 10.55 -25.09
N ALA A 289 16.54 11.40 -25.54
CA ALA A 289 16.87 12.67 -26.22
C ALA A 289 15.99 13.81 -25.65
N GLU A 290 16.51 15.03 -25.77
CA GLU A 290 15.72 16.23 -25.49
C GLU A 290 14.72 16.44 -26.65
N GLY A 291 13.42 16.57 -26.30
CA GLY A 291 12.33 16.75 -27.27
C GLY A 291 11.55 15.48 -27.58
N THR A 292 10.78 15.53 -28.68
CA THR A 292 10.05 14.39 -29.25
C THR A 292 10.91 13.71 -30.30
N VAL A 293 11.42 12.53 -29.96
CA VAL A 293 12.15 11.66 -30.90
C VAL A 293 11.30 10.42 -31.13
N ASP A 294 11.22 10.00 -32.39
CA ASP A 294 10.57 8.75 -32.75
C ASP A 294 11.29 7.57 -32.08
N GLN A 295 10.57 6.84 -31.30
CA GLN A 295 11.10 5.69 -30.55
C GLN A 295 11.01 4.41 -31.40
N PRO A 296 11.99 3.49 -31.31
CA PRO A 296 11.90 2.18 -31.96
C PRO A 296 10.64 1.43 -31.58
N ALA A 297 10.08 0.64 -32.49
CA ALA A 297 8.89 -0.19 -32.19
C ALA A 297 9.10 -1.13 -31.01
N SER A 298 10.32 -1.62 -30.80
CA SER A 298 10.69 -2.42 -29.62
C SER A 298 10.57 -1.63 -28.32
N ALA A 299 11.00 -0.38 -28.27
CA ALA A 299 10.87 0.49 -27.11
C ALA A 299 9.39 0.78 -26.79
N LEU A 300 8.58 1.07 -27.82
CA LEU A 300 7.14 1.27 -27.65
C LEU A 300 6.44 0.02 -27.11
N MET A 301 6.84 -1.17 -27.58
CA MET A 301 6.30 -2.42 -27.05
C MET A 301 6.71 -2.64 -25.60
N MET A 302 7.97 -2.37 -25.21
CA MET A 302 8.42 -2.50 -23.82
C MET A 302 7.71 -1.52 -22.89
N ILE A 303 7.42 -0.30 -23.36
CA ILE A 303 6.60 0.67 -22.60
C ILE A 303 5.19 0.11 -22.36
N ARG A 304 4.56 -0.52 -23.34
CA ARG A 304 3.24 -1.14 -23.20
C ARG A 304 3.27 -2.35 -22.26
N ILE A 305 4.31 -3.19 -22.35
CA ILE A 305 4.51 -4.34 -21.47
C ILE A 305 4.68 -3.86 -20.02
N ASP A 306 5.52 -2.86 -19.79
CA ASP A 306 5.79 -2.33 -18.45
C ASP A 306 4.54 -1.68 -17.84
N TYR A 307 3.76 -0.94 -18.64
CA TYR A 307 2.57 -0.24 -18.15
C TYR A 307 1.38 -1.17 -17.88
N ALA A 308 1.27 -2.29 -18.59
CA ALA A 308 0.08 -3.15 -18.52
C ALA A 308 0.39 -4.61 -18.14
N LEU A 309 1.32 -5.29 -18.82
CA LEU A 309 1.54 -6.72 -18.57
C LEU A 309 2.29 -6.98 -17.27
N VAL A 310 3.28 -6.14 -16.91
CA VAL A 310 4.00 -6.30 -15.64
C VAL A 310 3.03 -6.20 -14.45
N PRO A 311 2.18 -5.16 -14.32
CA PRO A 311 1.15 -5.13 -13.27
C PRO A 311 0.18 -6.31 -13.33
N ALA A 312 -0.23 -6.76 -14.53
CA ALA A 312 -1.13 -7.92 -14.67
C ALA A 312 -0.51 -9.19 -14.06
N VAL A 313 0.75 -9.47 -14.35
CA VAL A 313 1.48 -10.62 -13.77
C VAL A 313 1.59 -10.50 -12.26
N LEU A 314 1.91 -9.31 -11.76
CA LEU A 314 1.98 -9.06 -10.32
C LEU A 314 0.61 -9.28 -9.63
N MET A 315 -0.50 -8.89 -10.28
CA MET A 315 -1.85 -9.15 -9.77
C MET A 315 -2.19 -10.63 -9.73
N ILE A 316 -1.68 -11.45 -10.66
CA ILE A 316 -1.82 -12.92 -10.59
C ILE A 316 -1.15 -13.47 -9.32
N VAL A 317 0.06 -13.01 -9.01
CA VAL A 317 0.77 -13.42 -7.80
C VAL A 317 0.02 -12.98 -6.54
N ILE A 318 -0.47 -11.72 -6.52
CA ILE A 318 -1.27 -11.20 -5.41
C ILE A 318 -2.54 -12.03 -5.20
N ALA A 319 -3.26 -12.37 -6.28
CA ALA A 319 -4.45 -13.21 -6.21
C ALA A 319 -4.13 -14.59 -5.64
N ALA A 320 -3.09 -15.26 -6.12
CA ALA A 320 -2.67 -16.57 -5.66
C ALA A 320 -2.31 -16.55 -4.16
N CYS A 321 -1.51 -15.58 -3.71
CA CYS A 321 -1.15 -15.43 -2.30
C CYS A 321 -2.39 -15.12 -1.43
N SER A 322 -3.30 -14.27 -1.91
CA SER A 322 -4.55 -13.94 -1.21
C SER A 322 -5.44 -15.16 -1.04
N PHE A 323 -5.57 -16.00 -2.05
CA PHE A 323 -6.30 -17.27 -1.94
C PHE A 323 -5.64 -18.23 -0.94
N GLY A 324 -4.31 -18.21 -0.81
CA GLY A 324 -3.57 -18.91 0.25
C GLY A 324 -4.00 -18.49 1.66
N PHE A 325 -4.24 -17.20 1.86
CA PHE A 325 -4.71 -16.62 3.14
C PHE A 325 -6.15 -17.02 3.51
N MET A 326 -7.00 -17.34 2.54
CA MET A 326 -8.40 -17.72 2.80
C MET A 326 -8.52 -18.94 3.74
N LYS A 327 -7.52 -19.83 3.74
CA LYS A 327 -7.49 -20.97 4.66
C LYS A 327 -7.39 -20.51 6.11
N LEU A 328 -6.54 -19.52 6.37
CA LEU A 328 -6.39 -18.93 7.70
C LEU A 328 -7.66 -18.20 8.15
N GLU A 329 -8.21 -17.33 7.29
CA GLU A 329 -9.43 -16.58 7.63
C GLU A 329 -10.62 -17.47 7.98
N LYS A 330 -10.70 -18.69 7.44
CA LYS A 330 -11.72 -19.67 7.81
C LYS A 330 -11.47 -20.33 9.18
N GLN A 331 -10.19 -20.43 9.60
CA GLN A 331 -9.83 -21.10 10.85
C GLN A 331 -9.92 -20.14 12.06
N ILE A 332 -9.68 -18.85 11.86
CA ILE A 332 -9.66 -17.85 12.95
C ILE A 332 -10.95 -17.85 13.77
N PRO A 333 -12.17 -17.78 13.19
CA PRO A 333 -13.39 -17.71 13.98
C PRO A 333 -13.64 -18.95 14.87
N ALA A 334 -13.30 -20.12 14.35
CA ALA A 334 -13.42 -21.38 15.12
C ALA A 334 -12.42 -21.44 16.28
N TRP A 335 -11.19 -20.95 16.04
CA TRP A 335 -10.16 -20.88 17.06
C TRP A 335 -10.54 -19.85 18.15
N GLU A 336 -11.00 -18.66 17.77
CA GLU A 336 -11.44 -17.63 18.73
C GLU A 336 -12.62 -18.12 19.59
N ALA A 337 -13.59 -18.83 18.98
CA ALA A 337 -14.69 -19.43 19.72
C ALA A 337 -14.21 -20.48 20.73
N ALA A 338 -13.24 -21.32 20.34
CA ALA A 338 -12.65 -22.32 21.22
C ALA A 338 -11.87 -21.68 22.38
N GLN A 339 -11.18 -20.57 22.15
CA GLN A 339 -10.47 -19.83 23.21
C GLN A 339 -11.44 -19.18 24.20
N LYS A 340 -12.54 -18.59 23.72
CA LYS A 340 -13.60 -18.03 24.57
C LYS A 340 -14.23 -19.11 25.45
N ALA A 341 -14.58 -20.25 24.87
CA ALA A 341 -15.14 -21.37 25.61
C ALA A 341 -14.17 -21.88 26.71
N LYS A 342 -12.86 -21.92 26.42
CA LYS A 342 -11.84 -22.27 27.42
C LYS A 342 -11.72 -21.24 28.53
N ALA A 343 -11.80 -19.94 28.21
CA ALA A 343 -11.75 -18.87 29.21
C ALA A 343 -12.99 -18.86 30.10
N GLU A 344 -14.17 -19.18 29.56
CA GLU A 344 -15.42 -19.31 30.30
C GLU A 344 -15.48 -20.58 31.18
N ALA A 345 -14.79 -21.65 30.76
CA ALA A 345 -14.71 -22.92 31.48
C ALA A 345 -13.60 -22.97 32.52
N ALA A 346 -12.67 -22.01 32.56
CA ALA A 346 -11.65 -21.88 33.57
C ALA A 346 -12.35 -21.45 34.88
N PRO A 347 -12.32 -22.23 35.99
CA PRO A 347 -12.91 -21.83 37.24
C PRO A 347 -12.27 -20.54 37.73
N ALA A 348 -13.07 -19.69 38.38
CA ALA A 348 -12.64 -18.49 39.10
C ALA A 348 -11.80 -18.95 40.34
N GLU A 349 -10.65 -19.51 40.09
CA GLU A 349 -9.67 -19.92 41.09
C GLU A 349 -8.59 -18.84 41.17
N ASN A 350 -9.00 -17.66 41.68
CA ASN A 350 -8.20 -16.59 42.31
C ASN A 350 -9.01 -15.28 42.29
N ALA A 351 -10.07 -15.26 43.13
CA ALA A 351 -10.65 -14.01 43.60
C ALA A 351 -10.16 -13.73 45.04
#